data_02b9ff330a7d0ec71db8341037608171
#
_entry.id   02b9ff330a7d0ec71db8341037608171
#
_cell.length_a   1.000
_cell.length_b   1.000
_cell.length_c   1.000
_cell.angle_alpha   90.00
_cell.angle_beta   90.00
_cell.angle_gamma   90.00
#
_symmetry.space_group_name_H-M   'P 1'
#
loop_
_entity.id
_entity.type
_entity.pdbx_description
1 polymer ?
#
loop_
_entity_poly.entity_id
_entity_poly.type
_entity_poly.pdbx_seq_one_letter_code
_entity_poly.pdbx_strand_id
1 'polypeptide(L)'
;MSKPDNINASQRIRQLQAQGADVLILGAGINGAGLFRDLSEQGVNCLIIDKADFGSGTSAAPSRLIHGGLKYLETGEFGLVAQSTLERNLLLKNAPHNVEPLPTFIPVFSWTRGVWASLRTLMGSTTAPRSRGAVLIKIGLALYDYFGARERVMPRHRFVFRNRAIREMPYITPSIVAGGIYHDAKVSQPERLVYELVSDGLAANPASAASNFTTLISAKDGIVSFEGPDGEAFDVKPKLVINAAGPWIDHVNEALDRPTKMIGGTKGSHILIDHPQLVESLNGRMIYFEADDGRICLVYDYHGLALVGSTDIPCADPDNVRAEEPEIDYFIESLRSLLPKLQFDRKQIVYAYSGIRPLPASNASEPGLISRDHSAPVIEPDAKRPFAIISLVGGKWTTFRGFAEEVADMVLSRLARERVKSTRNLSIGGGKDYPADPHARAIWVARHVEKSGLAAARIEILLERYGTIAAAIIAQEARDGASLLPDTDTVSEAEIAWIARNEMIVHLADIVLRRTTLAIDGALSIANVQAIADIAARELGWNSARKMQEIEMVTAELARRHGVILSDRPAKRR
;
A
#
# COMPACT_ATOMS: atom_id res chain seq x y z
N MET A 1 -1.80 -0.20 32.94
CA MET A 1 -2.56 -0.64 31.75
C MET A 1 -3.00 0.63 31.04
N SER A 2 -2.44 0.94 29.87
CA SER A 2 -2.94 2.03 29.02
C SER A 2 -4.36 1.68 28.56
N LYS A 3 -5.25 2.65 28.58
CA LYS A 3 -6.62 2.48 28.05
C LYS A 3 -6.52 2.14 26.54
N PRO A 4 -7.45 1.33 26.00
CA PRO A 4 -7.49 1.03 24.57
C PRO A 4 -7.43 2.32 23.75
N ASP A 5 -6.75 2.28 22.60
CA ASP A 5 -6.54 3.45 21.73
C ASP A 5 -7.85 4.11 21.29
N ASN A 6 -8.94 3.36 21.16
CA ASN A 6 -10.27 3.89 20.85
C ASN A 6 -10.81 4.88 21.92
N ILE A 7 -10.54 4.65 23.22
CA ILE A 7 -10.95 5.58 24.28
C ILE A 7 -10.11 6.86 24.23
N ASN A 8 -8.84 6.74 23.87
CA ASN A 8 -7.96 7.89 23.68
C ASN A 8 -8.35 8.69 22.44
N ALA A 9 -8.80 8.04 21.34
CA ALA A 9 -9.23 8.72 20.12
C ALA A 9 -10.42 9.65 20.37
N SER A 10 -11.50 9.18 20.98
CA SER A 10 -12.68 10.00 21.29
C SER A 10 -12.35 11.17 22.23
N GLN A 11 -11.43 10.99 23.17
CA GLN A 11 -10.98 12.06 24.05
C GLN A 11 -10.19 13.14 23.29
N ARG A 12 -9.27 12.73 22.40
CA ARG A 12 -8.47 13.62 21.55
C ARG A 12 -9.35 14.40 20.56
N ILE A 13 -10.36 13.75 19.97
CA ILE A 13 -11.33 14.40 19.09
C ILE A 13 -12.10 15.48 19.87
N ARG A 14 -12.63 15.18 21.06
CA ARG A 14 -13.30 16.18 21.92
C ARG A 14 -12.40 17.36 22.27
N GLN A 15 -11.12 17.11 22.49
CA GLN A 15 -10.15 18.18 22.73
C GLN A 15 -9.98 19.08 21.50
N LEU A 16 -9.86 18.50 20.30
CA LEU A 16 -9.78 19.26 19.05
C LEU A 16 -11.09 19.98 18.71
N GLN A 17 -12.25 19.43 19.07
CA GLN A 17 -13.53 20.13 18.96
C GLN A 17 -13.54 21.42 19.80
N ALA A 18 -13.03 21.38 21.04
CA ALA A 18 -12.99 22.50 21.93
C ALA A 18 -11.94 23.57 21.56
N GLN A 19 -10.77 23.14 21.08
CA GLN A 19 -9.61 24.01 20.82
C GLN A 19 -9.46 24.43 19.36
N GLY A 20 -10.14 23.74 18.42
CA GLY A 20 -9.92 23.79 16.98
C GLY A 20 -8.73 22.93 16.56
N ALA A 21 -8.72 22.53 15.29
CA ALA A 21 -7.59 21.84 14.68
C ALA A 21 -6.75 22.82 13.85
N ASP A 22 -5.41 22.73 13.92
CA ASP A 22 -4.58 23.49 12.99
C ASP A 22 -4.83 22.98 11.56
N VAL A 23 -4.85 21.65 11.38
CA VAL A 23 -5.06 21.01 10.08
C VAL A 23 -6.05 19.87 10.20
N LEU A 24 -7.04 19.85 9.30
CA LEU A 24 -7.96 18.74 9.07
C LEU A 24 -7.54 18.01 7.82
N ILE A 25 -7.29 16.70 7.91
CA ILE A 25 -6.89 15.84 6.79
C ILE A 25 -8.04 14.88 6.48
N LEU A 26 -8.59 14.96 5.26
CA LEU A 26 -9.70 14.13 4.77
C LEU A 26 -9.15 13.03 3.86
N GLY A 27 -9.15 11.80 4.36
CA GLY A 27 -8.58 10.62 3.72
C GLY A 27 -7.26 10.18 4.34
N ALA A 28 -7.26 8.95 4.88
CA ALA A 28 -6.11 8.30 5.51
C ALA A 28 -5.53 7.17 4.64
N GLY A 29 -5.42 7.42 3.33
CA GLY A 29 -4.56 6.67 2.44
C GLY A 29 -3.09 7.01 2.67
N ILE A 30 -2.18 6.43 1.89
CA ILE A 30 -0.74 6.57 2.07
C ILE A 30 -0.26 8.04 2.07
N ASN A 31 -0.85 8.90 1.22
CA ASN A 31 -0.49 10.32 1.16
C ASN A 31 -0.99 11.08 2.39
N GLY A 32 -2.25 10.87 2.80
CA GLY A 32 -2.82 11.50 3.99
C GLY A 32 -2.13 11.05 5.28
N ALA A 33 -1.87 9.75 5.44
CA ALA A 33 -1.16 9.20 6.59
C ALA A 33 0.30 9.69 6.66
N GLY A 34 0.99 9.76 5.51
CA GLY A 34 2.34 10.31 5.43
C GLY A 34 2.40 11.79 5.84
N LEU A 35 1.44 12.60 5.36
CA LEU A 35 1.34 14.01 5.70
C LEU A 35 0.95 14.22 7.17
N PHE A 36 0.01 13.42 7.68
CA PHE A 36 -0.38 13.44 9.10
C PHE A 36 0.81 13.21 10.01
N ARG A 37 1.63 12.19 9.69
CA ARG A 37 2.86 11.92 10.43
C ARG A 37 3.84 13.09 10.34
N ASP A 38 4.11 13.60 9.14
CA ASP A 38 5.07 14.72 8.96
C ASP A 38 4.63 15.95 9.77
N LEU A 39 3.39 16.39 9.65
CA LEU A 39 2.87 17.54 10.39
C LEU A 39 2.85 17.31 11.91
N SER A 40 2.51 16.10 12.37
CA SER A 40 2.57 15.75 13.79
C SER A 40 3.99 15.84 14.35
N GLU A 41 5.01 15.43 13.56
CA GLU A 41 6.43 15.58 13.92
C GLU A 41 6.89 17.04 13.97
N GLN A 42 6.14 17.98 13.35
CA GLN A 42 6.34 19.42 13.47
C GLN A 42 5.55 20.05 14.63
N GLY A 43 4.82 19.26 15.42
CA GLY A 43 3.97 19.74 16.51
C GLY A 43 2.70 20.47 16.04
N VAL A 44 2.25 20.21 14.80
CA VAL A 44 0.98 20.73 14.28
C VAL A 44 -0.16 19.85 14.79
N ASN A 45 -1.23 20.45 15.35
CA ASN A 45 -2.39 19.74 15.85
C ASN A 45 -3.30 19.33 14.69
N CYS A 46 -3.23 18.07 14.31
CA CYS A 46 -3.94 17.52 13.16
C CYS A 46 -5.09 16.61 13.60
N LEU A 47 -6.20 16.68 12.86
CA LEU A 47 -7.21 15.63 12.83
C LEU A 47 -7.16 14.95 11.46
N ILE A 48 -6.89 13.65 11.44
CA ILE A 48 -7.02 12.83 10.22
C ILE A 48 -8.25 11.94 10.33
N ILE A 49 -9.07 11.93 9.28
CA ILE A 49 -10.25 11.07 9.19
C ILE A 49 -10.29 10.29 7.90
N ASP A 50 -10.95 9.13 7.92
CA ASP A 50 -11.29 8.37 6.72
C ASP A 50 -12.73 7.86 6.81
N LYS A 51 -13.45 7.85 5.69
CA LYS A 51 -14.83 7.32 5.60
C LYS A 51 -14.90 5.79 5.79
N ALA A 52 -13.75 5.12 5.64
CA ALA A 52 -13.56 3.69 5.85
C ALA A 52 -12.37 3.46 6.79
N ASP A 53 -11.81 2.24 6.82
CA ASP A 53 -10.58 2.02 7.59
C ASP A 53 -9.36 2.67 6.92
N PHE A 54 -8.34 2.96 7.72
CA PHE A 54 -7.08 3.53 7.27
C PHE A 54 -6.44 2.66 6.17
N GLY A 55 -6.06 3.29 5.06
CA GLY A 55 -5.43 2.60 3.95
C GLY A 55 -6.32 1.67 3.13
N SER A 56 -7.63 1.60 3.38
CA SER A 56 -8.56 0.64 2.74
C SER A 56 -8.88 0.92 1.26
N GLY A 57 -8.61 2.13 0.77
CA GLY A 57 -8.86 2.51 -0.63
C GLY A 57 -7.75 2.05 -1.58
N THR A 58 -7.31 2.92 -2.48
CA THR A 58 -6.23 2.64 -3.45
C THR A 58 -4.94 2.19 -2.78
N SER A 59 -4.69 2.59 -1.54
CA SER A 59 -3.48 2.23 -0.78
C SER A 59 -3.42 0.74 -0.41
N ALA A 60 -4.54 0.03 -0.33
CA ALA A 60 -4.61 -1.42 -0.17
C ALA A 60 -4.47 -2.20 -1.49
N ALA A 61 -4.60 -1.51 -2.63
CA ALA A 61 -4.65 -2.16 -3.94
C ALA A 61 -3.50 -1.79 -4.90
N PRO A 62 -2.26 -1.53 -4.43
CA PRO A 62 -1.12 -1.33 -5.32
C PRO A 62 -0.66 -2.67 -5.90
N SER A 63 0.24 -2.62 -6.89
CA SER A 63 1.01 -3.81 -7.30
C SER A 63 1.96 -4.32 -6.20
N ARG A 64 1.87 -3.77 -4.99
CA ARG A 64 2.73 -4.01 -3.82
C ARG A 64 4.22 -3.82 -4.11
N LEU A 65 4.51 -2.92 -5.03
CA LEU A 65 5.86 -2.54 -5.44
C LEU A 65 6.24 -1.15 -4.94
N ILE A 66 7.46 -1.04 -4.48
CA ILE A 66 8.17 0.21 -4.21
C ILE A 66 9.23 0.35 -5.30
N HIS A 67 8.89 1.06 -6.36
CA HIS A 67 9.70 1.07 -7.59
C HIS A 67 10.12 2.47 -8.01
N GLY A 68 11.33 2.58 -8.56
CA GLY A 68 11.87 3.83 -9.07
C GLY A 68 11.29 4.28 -10.41
N GLY A 69 10.45 3.45 -11.06
CA GLY A 69 9.73 3.84 -12.27
C GLY A 69 10.57 3.86 -13.54
N LEU A 70 11.26 2.77 -13.84
CA LEU A 70 12.09 2.60 -15.05
C LEU A 70 11.36 3.06 -16.34
N LYS A 71 10.05 2.80 -16.45
CA LYS A 71 9.22 3.20 -17.60
C LYS A 71 9.20 4.73 -17.80
N TYR A 72 9.32 5.53 -16.75
CA TYR A 72 9.24 7.00 -16.85
C TYR A 72 10.50 7.63 -17.47
N LEU A 73 11.60 6.87 -17.60
CA LEU A 73 12.74 7.30 -18.38
C LEU A 73 12.39 7.46 -19.87
N GLU A 74 11.41 6.70 -20.37
CA GLU A 74 10.96 6.76 -21.76
C GLU A 74 10.15 8.02 -22.06
N THR A 75 9.46 8.55 -21.07
CA THR A 75 8.67 9.81 -21.17
C THR A 75 9.50 11.04 -20.75
N GLY A 76 10.78 10.85 -20.39
CA GLY A 76 11.67 11.94 -19.99
C GLY A 76 11.41 12.49 -18.58
N GLU A 77 10.63 11.80 -17.74
CA GLU A 77 10.35 12.21 -16.36
C GLU A 77 11.51 11.87 -15.41
N PHE A 78 12.71 12.38 -15.71
CA PHE A 78 13.94 12.08 -14.96
C PHE A 78 13.88 12.50 -13.49
N GLY A 79 13.22 13.63 -13.20
CA GLY A 79 13.02 14.12 -11.83
C GLY A 79 12.21 13.12 -11.00
N LEU A 80 11.13 12.58 -11.58
CA LEU A 80 10.28 11.58 -10.94
C LEU A 80 11.01 10.27 -10.68
N VAL A 81 11.90 9.83 -11.59
CA VAL A 81 12.75 8.65 -11.39
C VAL A 81 13.76 8.87 -10.27
N ALA A 82 14.43 10.04 -10.25
CA ALA A 82 15.38 10.38 -9.20
C ALA A 82 14.72 10.42 -7.81
N GLN A 83 13.56 11.05 -7.69
CA GLN A 83 12.76 11.07 -6.45
C GLN A 83 12.31 9.66 -6.06
N SER A 84 11.72 8.90 -6.99
CA SER A 84 11.20 7.56 -6.71
C SER A 84 12.28 6.58 -6.27
N THR A 85 13.48 6.63 -6.89
CA THR A 85 14.60 5.76 -6.49
C THR A 85 15.16 6.14 -5.11
N LEU A 86 15.20 7.43 -4.79
CA LEU A 86 15.60 7.92 -3.47
C LEU A 86 14.59 7.44 -2.40
N GLU A 87 13.30 7.69 -2.60
CA GLU A 87 12.26 7.32 -1.65
C GLU A 87 12.17 5.80 -1.45
N ARG A 88 12.36 5.01 -2.50
CA ARG A 88 12.49 3.55 -2.40
C ARG A 88 13.65 3.16 -1.48
N ASN A 89 14.83 3.76 -1.65
CA ASN A 89 16.00 3.45 -0.83
C ASN A 89 15.79 3.87 0.64
N LEU A 90 15.08 4.99 0.88
CA LEU A 90 14.72 5.43 2.22
C LEU A 90 13.71 4.48 2.87
N LEU A 91 12.72 3.99 2.15
CA LEU A 91 11.75 3.01 2.68
C LEU A 91 12.39 1.68 3.07
N LEU A 92 13.35 1.18 2.28
CA LEU A 92 14.14 -0.01 2.63
C LEU A 92 14.90 0.16 3.95
N LYS A 93 15.28 1.39 4.31
CA LYS A 93 15.95 1.70 5.59
C LYS A 93 14.97 1.94 6.72
N ASN A 94 13.88 2.65 6.44
CA ASN A 94 12.96 3.14 7.47
C ASN A 94 11.86 2.13 7.84
N ALA A 95 11.54 1.19 6.93
CA ALA A 95 10.52 0.15 7.14
C ALA A 95 11.02 -1.24 6.71
N PRO A 96 12.18 -1.72 7.22
CA PRO A 96 12.81 -2.97 6.76
C PRO A 96 12.00 -4.24 7.07
N HIS A 97 11.04 -4.19 7.98
CA HIS A 97 10.10 -5.27 8.28
C HIS A 97 8.98 -5.38 7.23
N ASN A 98 8.71 -4.30 6.49
CA ASN A 98 7.62 -4.22 5.52
C ASN A 98 8.09 -4.05 4.08
N VAL A 99 9.32 -3.56 3.88
CA VAL A 99 9.85 -3.25 2.55
C VAL A 99 11.16 -4.00 2.35
N GLU A 100 11.20 -4.84 1.32
CA GLU A 100 12.35 -5.70 1.03
C GLU A 100 12.77 -5.62 -0.45
N PRO A 101 14.05 -5.85 -0.76
CA PRO A 101 14.54 -5.84 -2.13
C PRO A 101 13.86 -6.90 -2.99
N LEU A 102 13.53 -6.54 -4.25
CA LEU A 102 12.94 -7.44 -5.24
C LEU A 102 13.78 -7.41 -6.52
N PRO A 103 14.60 -8.44 -6.77
CA PRO A 103 15.28 -8.60 -8.06
C PRO A 103 14.25 -8.71 -9.18
N THR A 104 14.41 -7.92 -10.24
CA THR A 104 13.44 -7.84 -11.34
C THR A 104 14.08 -8.24 -12.65
N PHE A 105 13.50 -9.22 -13.33
CA PHE A 105 13.92 -9.70 -14.63
C PHE A 105 13.03 -9.11 -15.74
N ILE A 106 13.66 -8.48 -16.74
CA ILE A 106 12.98 -7.99 -17.95
C ILE A 106 13.36 -8.90 -19.12
N PRO A 107 12.43 -9.70 -19.65
CA PRO A 107 12.67 -10.47 -20.87
C PRO A 107 12.79 -9.54 -22.08
N VAL A 108 13.78 -9.79 -22.93
CA VAL A 108 14.07 -8.98 -24.11
C VAL A 108 13.87 -9.84 -25.35
N PHE A 109 12.99 -9.41 -26.25
CA PHE A 109 12.58 -10.16 -27.44
C PHE A 109 13.26 -9.70 -28.74
N SER A 110 13.99 -8.59 -28.73
CA SER A 110 14.67 -8.05 -29.91
C SER A 110 15.92 -7.25 -29.52
N TRP A 111 16.90 -7.18 -30.40
CA TRP A 111 18.10 -6.37 -30.17
C TRP A 111 17.87 -4.88 -30.40
N THR A 112 17.12 -4.50 -31.43
CA THR A 112 17.08 -3.12 -31.95
C THR A 112 15.68 -2.49 -31.99
N ARG A 113 14.60 -3.24 -31.71
CA ARG A 113 13.25 -2.67 -31.74
C ARG A 113 13.12 -1.46 -30.80
N GLY A 114 12.36 -0.47 -31.22
CA GLY A 114 12.04 0.72 -30.40
C GLY A 114 13.12 1.81 -30.37
N VAL A 115 14.36 1.58 -30.84
CA VAL A 115 15.43 2.60 -30.79
C VAL A 115 15.04 3.88 -31.53
N TRP A 116 14.52 3.76 -32.75
CA TRP A 116 14.06 4.93 -33.54
C TRP A 116 12.79 5.58 -32.98
N ALA A 117 11.88 4.81 -32.40
CA ALA A 117 10.70 5.36 -31.76
C ALA A 117 11.05 6.15 -30.50
N SER A 118 11.99 5.65 -29.69
CA SER A 118 12.47 6.36 -28.49
C SER A 118 13.23 7.64 -28.81
N LEU A 119 14.00 7.66 -29.88
CA LEU A 119 14.64 8.90 -30.36
C LEU A 119 13.58 9.95 -30.77
N ARG A 120 12.50 9.56 -31.44
CA ARG A 120 11.38 10.45 -31.77
C ARG A 120 10.66 10.96 -30.52
N THR A 121 10.45 10.09 -29.52
CA THR A 121 9.79 10.49 -28.26
C THR A 121 10.64 11.50 -27.50
N LEU A 122 11.98 11.33 -27.45
CA LEU A 122 12.91 12.31 -26.89
C LEU A 122 12.92 13.65 -27.65
N MET A 123 12.54 13.64 -28.94
CA MET A 123 12.38 14.84 -29.77
C MET A 123 10.95 15.42 -29.74
N GLY A 124 10.10 15.01 -28.80
CA GLY A 124 8.76 15.57 -28.56
C GLY A 124 7.59 14.82 -29.19
N SER A 125 7.77 13.60 -29.71
CA SER A 125 6.66 12.77 -30.20
C SER A 125 5.86 12.17 -29.04
N THR A 126 4.52 12.19 -29.16
CA THR A 126 3.58 11.65 -28.15
C THR A 126 3.33 10.14 -28.25
N THR A 127 4.04 9.44 -29.14
CA THR A 127 3.84 7.99 -29.34
C THR A 127 4.90 7.19 -28.58
N ALA A 128 4.48 6.44 -27.55
CA ALA A 128 5.35 5.52 -26.83
C ALA A 128 5.81 4.34 -27.72
N PRO A 129 7.06 3.87 -27.65
CA PRO A 129 7.52 2.71 -28.40
C PRO A 129 6.80 1.44 -27.94
N ARG A 130 6.18 0.71 -28.86
CA ARG A 130 5.41 -0.51 -28.61
C ARG A 130 6.27 -1.77 -28.31
N SER A 131 7.57 -1.71 -28.47
CA SER A 131 8.47 -2.82 -28.07
C SER A 131 9.87 -2.31 -27.80
N ARG A 132 10.52 -2.84 -26.76
CA ARG A 132 11.81 -2.38 -26.25
C ARG A 132 12.91 -3.38 -26.58
N GLY A 133 13.89 -2.96 -27.38
CA GLY A 133 15.07 -3.75 -27.72
C GLY A 133 16.13 -3.75 -26.61
N ALA A 134 17.06 -4.69 -26.69
CA ALA A 134 18.14 -4.89 -25.72
C ALA A 134 18.98 -3.62 -25.47
N VAL A 135 19.28 -2.86 -26.53
CA VAL A 135 20.08 -1.63 -26.43
C VAL A 135 19.38 -0.58 -25.58
N LEU A 136 18.08 -0.36 -25.84
CA LEU A 136 17.28 0.61 -25.10
C LEU A 136 17.14 0.23 -23.63
N ILE A 137 16.85 -1.05 -23.35
CA ILE A 137 16.74 -1.56 -21.98
C ILE A 137 18.07 -1.39 -21.25
N LYS A 138 19.21 -1.69 -21.87
CA LYS A 138 20.52 -1.54 -21.24
C LYS A 138 20.84 -0.07 -20.91
N ILE A 139 20.53 0.86 -21.82
CA ILE A 139 20.69 2.31 -21.55
C ILE A 139 19.76 2.74 -20.40
N GLY A 140 18.50 2.34 -20.43
CA GLY A 140 17.53 2.64 -19.38
C GLY A 140 17.98 2.13 -18.01
N LEU A 141 18.50 0.90 -17.93
CA LEU A 141 19.03 0.32 -16.68
C LEU A 141 20.28 1.06 -16.18
N ALA A 142 21.17 1.53 -17.07
CA ALA A 142 22.32 2.31 -16.68
C ALA A 142 21.91 3.69 -16.11
N LEU A 143 20.95 4.36 -16.73
CA LEU A 143 20.38 5.60 -16.22
C LEU A 143 19.65 5.38 -14.88
N TYR A 144 18.93 4.27 -14.75
CA TYR A 144 18.25 3.90 -13.51
C TYR A 144 19.24 3.70 -12.35
N ASP A 145 20.37 3.05 -12.61
CA ASP A 145 21.46 2.92 -11.63
C ASP A 145 22.08 4.25 -11.26
N TYR A 146 22.22 5.17 -12.22
CA TYR A 146 22.74 6.52 -11.98
C TYR A 146 21.81 7.30 -11.05
N PHE A 147 20.51 7.36 -11.36
CA PHE A 147 19.53 8.04 -10.50
C PHE A 147 19.37 7.35 -9.14
N GLY A 148 19.45 6.01 -9.09
CA GLY A 148 19.40 5.23 -7.84
C GLY A 148 20.69 5.23 -7.02
N ALA A 149 21.68 6.07 -7.36
CA ALA A 149 22.95 6.11 -6.64
C ALA A 149 22.84 6.75 -5.24
N ARG A 150 21.88 7.66 -5.03
CA ARG A 150 21.65 8.29 -3.73
C ARG A 150 21.09 7.28 -2.73
N GLU A 151 21.70 7.19 -1.54
CA GLU A 151 21.29 6.28 -0.46
C GLU A 151 21.21 4.81 -0.90
N ARG A 152 22.01 4.41 -1.88
CA ARG A 152 21.96 3.08 -2.49
C ARG A 152 22.13 1.96 -1.46
N VAL A 153 21.17 1.04 -1.44
CA VAL A 153 21.16 -0.17 -0.60
C VAL A 153 21.09 -1.46 -1.43
N MET A 154 20.95 -1.36 -2.75
CA MET A 154 20.76 -2.49 -3.66
C MET A 154 21.86 -2.61 -4.71
N PRO A 155 22.11 -3.82 -5.26
CA PRO A 155 23.09 -4.05 -6.31
C PRO A 155 22.79 -3.27 -7.61
N ARG A 156 23.81 -3.10 -8.45
CA ARG A 156 23.63 -2.57 -9.81
C ARG A 156 22.99 -3.60 -10.73
N HIS A 157 22.43 -3.11 -11.86
CA HIS A 157 21.84 -3.96 -12.87
C HIS A 157 22.86 -4.93 -13.50
N ARG A 158 22.35 -6.06 -14.02
CA ARG A 158 23.06 -7.02 -14.84
C ARG A 158 22.32 -7.25 -16.15
N PHE A 159 23.04 -7.52 -17.20
CA PHE A 159 22.48 -7.92 -18.48
C PHE A 159 22.95 -9.34 -18.81
N VAL A 160 22.02 -10.21 -19.19
CA VAL A 160 22.30 -11.63 -19.45
C VAL A 160 21.85 -11.99 -20.87
N PHE A 161 22.70 -12.76 -21.58
CA PHE A 161 22.38 -13.28 -22.91
C PHE A 161 21.42 -14.47 -22.82
N ARG A 162 20.77 -14.78 -23.92
CA ARG A 162 19.71 -15.80 -24.06
C ARG A 162 20.00 -17.10 -23.30
N ASN A 163 21.15 -17.72 -23.52
CA ASN A 163 21.47 -19.03 -22.92
C ASN A 163 21.52 -18.98 -21.39
N ARG A 164 21.99 -17.87 -20.82
CA ARG A 164 22.01 -17.67 -19.38
C ARG A 164 20.62 -17.30 -18.86
N ALA A 165 19.89 -16.47 -19.58
CA ALA A 165 18.52 -16.09 -19.22
C ALA A 165 17.60 -17.32 -19.15
N ILE A 166 17.66 -18.23 -20.13
CA ILE A 166 16.87 -19.48 -20.12
C ILE A 166 17.31 -20.44 -19.00
N ARG A 167 18.61 -20.49 -18.67
CA ARG A 167 19.05 -21.30 -17.52
C ARG A 167 18.56 -20.77 -16.18
N GLU A 168 18.55 -19.45 -16.03
CA GLU A 168 18.07 -18.81 -14.80
C GLU A 168 16.53 -18.78 -14.70
N MET A 169 15.81 -18.88 -15.85
CA MET A 169 14.35 -18.84 -15.96
C MET A 169 13.87 -19.95 -16.94
N PRO A 170 13.87 -21.23 -16.54
CA PRO A 170 13.74 -22.38 -17.47
C PRO A 170 12.36 -22.51 -18.13
N TYR A 171 11.33 -21.90 -17.55
CA TYR A 171 9.97 -21.94 -18.08
C TYR A 171 9.63 -20.76 -18.98
N ILE A 172 10.52 -19.75 -19.06
CA ILE A 172 10.26 -18.58 -19.91
C ILE A 172 10.24 -18.96 -21.40
N THR A 173 9.46 -18.25 -22.17
CA THR A 173 9.37 -18.46 -23.61
C THR A 173 10.75 -18.43 -24.28
N PRO A 174 11.08 -19.38 -25.18
CA PRO A 174 12.37 -19.45 -25.86
C PRO A 174 12.61 -18.32 -26.87
N SER A 175 11.61 -17.50 -27.17
CA SER A 175 11.70 -16.36 -28.08
C SER A 175 12.55 -15.20 -27.55
N ILE A 176 12.93 -15.19 -26.27
CA ILE A 176 13.80 -14.15 -25.71
C ILE A 176 15.22 -14.20 -26.33
N VAL A 177 15.81 -13.04 -26.55
CA VAL A 177 17.19 -12.88 -27.03
C VAL A 177 18.17 -12.53 -25.92
N ALA A 178 17.67 -11.92 -24.83
CA ALA A 178 18.43 -11.49 -23.67
C ALA A 178 17.51 -11.25 -22.45
N GLY A 179 18.10 -10.89 -21.32
CA GLY A 179 17.38 -10.41 -20.14
C GLY A 179 18.11 -9.29 -19.42
N GLY A 180 17.38 -8.30 -18.95
CA GLY A 180 17.87 -7.28 -18.01
C GLY A 180 17.50 -7.67 -16.59
N ILE A 181 18.43 -7.54 -15.64
CA ILE A 181 18.16 -7.77 -14.22
C ILE A 181 18.51 -6.51 -13.47
N TYR A 182 17.56 -5.94 -12.74
CA TYR A 182 17.75 -4.80 -11.88
C TYR A 182 17.03 -5.03 -10.54
N HIS A 183 17.03 -4.07 -9.64
CA HIS A 183 16.41 -4.23 -8.32
C HIS A 183 15.44 -3.09 -8.06
N ASP A 184 14.23 -3.46 -7.71
CA ASP A 184 13.24 -2.63 -7.05
C ASP A 184 12.98 -3.18 -5.64
N ALA A 185 11.89 -2.79 -5.01
CA ALA A 185 11.47 -3.34 -3.74
C ALA A 185 9.99 -3.71 -3.78
N LYS A 186 9.58 -4.60 -2.88
CA LYS A 186 8.16 -4.92 -2.62
C LYS A 186 7.80 -4.50 -1.20
N VAL A 187 6.53 -4.23 -0.98
CA VAL A 187 5.93 -4.01 0.34
C VAL A 187 5.07 -5.22 0.68
N SER A 188 5.34 -5.84 1.83
CA SER A 188 4.63 -7.05 2.27
C SER A 188 3.20 -6.73 2.73
N GLN A 189 3.02 -5.65 3.47
CA GLN A 189 1.73 -5.24 4.04
C GLN A 189 1.55 -3.72 3.89
N PRO A 190 1.10 -3.22 2.71
CA PRO A 190 0.92 -1.78 2.50
C PRO A 190 -0.12 -1.17 3.44
N GLU A 191 -1.18 -1.91 3.80
CA GLU A 191 -2.22 -1.49 4.72
C GLU A 191 -1.65 -1.25 6.13
N ARG A 192 -0.77 -2.14 6.60
CA ARG A 192 -0.06 -2.01 7.87
C ARG A 192 0.85 -0.79 7.90
N LEU A 193 1.60 -0.57 6.81
CA LEU A 193 2.49 0.60 6.75
C LEU A 193 1.70 1.92 6.84
N VAL A 194 0.51 1.99 6.23
CA VAL A 194 -0.39 3.15 6.38
C VAL A 194 -0.84 3.31 7.82
N TYR A 195 -1.25 2.23 8.47
CA TYR A 195 -1.64 2.26 9.87
C TYR A 195 -0.48 2.69 10.79
N GLU A 196 0.72 2.18 10.57
CA GLU A 196 1.92 2.56 11.33
C GLU A 196 2.25 4.06 11.18
N LEU A 197 2.07 4.64 9.99
CA LEU A 197 2.23 6.10 9.80
C LEU A 197 1.21 6.91 10.62
N VAL A 198 -0.04 6.46 10.71
CA VAL A 198 -1.07 7.11 11.54
C VAL A 198 -0.70 6.96 13.02
N SER A 199 -0.32 5.77 13.46
CA SER A 199 0.10 5.47 14.83
C SER A 199 1.32 6.30 15.25
N ASP A 200 2.33 6.38 14.38
CA ASP A 200 3.53 7.21 14.61
C ASP A 200 3.17 8.70 14.76
N GLY A 201 2.26 9.20 13.91
CA GLY A 201 1.79 10.59 14.01
C GLY A 201 1.06 10.88 15.34
N LEU A 202 0.22 9.95 15.79
CA LEU A 202 -0.44 10.03 17.10
C LEU A 202 0.54 9.98 18.27
N ALA A 203 1.62 9.21 18.12
CA ALA A 203 2.69 9.13 19.13
C ALA A 203 3.57 10.38 19.13
N ALA A 204 3.83 10.98 17.96
CA ALA A 204 4.65 12.18 17.82
C ALA A 204 3.97 13.43 18.40
N ASN A 205 2.64 13.56 18.24
CA ASN A 205 1.88 14.69 18.79
C ASN A 205 0.62 14.19 19.52
N PRO A 206 0.62 14.18 20.87
CA PRO A 206 -0.55 13.81 21.68
C PRO A 206 -1.78 14.69 21.49
N ALA A 207 -1.64 15.90 20.94
CA ALA A 207 -2.76 16.79 20.61
C ALA A 207 -3.38 16.51 19.24
N SER A 208 -2.77 15.66 18.42
CA SER A 208 -3.35 15.16 17.17
C SER A 208 -4.31 14.00 17.42
N ALA A 209 -5.29 13.82 16.53
CA ALA A 209 -6.27 12.75 16.58
C ALA A 209 -6.45 12.07 15.21
N ALA A 210 -6.91 10.82 15.24
CA ALA A 210 -7.28 10.07 14.05
C ALA A 210 -8.62 9.36 14.27
N SER A 211 -9.45 9.26 13.21
CA SER A 211 -10.71 8.50 13.24
C SER A 211 -10.96 7.87 11.88
N ASN A 212 -11.14 6.56 11.88
CA ASN A 212 -11.64 5.80 10.74
C ASN A 212 -13.18 5.68 10.80
N PHE A 213 -13.82 5.23 9.73
CA PHE A 213 -15.28 5.14 9.59
C PHE A 213 -15.99 6.44 9.99
N THR A 214 -15.39 7.57 9.61
CA THR A 214 -15.87 8.90 9.91
C THR A 214 -16.21 9.63 8.61
N THR A 215 -17.47 9.95 8.41
CA THR A 215 -18.00 10.53 7.17
C THR A 215 -18.15 12.03 7.28
N LEU A 216 -17.66 12.76 6.27
CA LEU A 216 -17.90 14.18 6.11
C LEU A 216 -19.38 14.40 5.76
N ILE A 217 -20.08 15.21 6.55
CA ILE A 217 -21.49 15.57 6.33
C ILE A 217 -21.59 16.90 5.57
N SER A 218 -20.93 17.95 6.07
CA SER A 218 -21.03 19.29 5.50
C SER A 218 -19.88 20.19 5.96
N ALA A 219 -19.71 21.31 5.24
CA ALA A 219 -18.86 22.41 5.68
C ALA A 219 -19.62 23.73 5.52
N LYS A 220 -19.83 24.44 6.63
CA LYS A 220 -20.58 25.70 6.66
C LYS A 220 -20.01 26.66 7.69
N ASP A 221 -19.87 27.93 7.31
CA ASP A 221 -19.45 29.04 8.23
C ASP A 221 -18.14 28.73 8.98
N GLY A 222 -17.19 28.04 8.30
CA GLY A 222 -15.91 27.67 8.88
C GLY A 222 -15.93 26.43 9.78
N ILE A 223 -17.08 25.77 9.90
CA ILE A 223 -17.27 24.54 10.65
C ILE A 223 -17.38 23.39 9.68
N VAL A 224 -16.67 22.30 9.95
CA VAL A 224 -16.77 21.04 9.22
C VAL A 224 -17.40 20.00 10.12
N SER A 225 -18.52 19.41 9.67
CA SER A 225 -19.34 18.46 10.41
C SER A 225 -19.14 17.03 9.93
N PHE A 226 -19.08 16.11 10.86
CA PHE A 226 -18.83 14.68 10.64
C PHE A 226 -19.82 13.81 11.39
N GLU A 227 -19.99 12.57 10.88
CA GLU A 227 -20.58 11.45 11.58
C GLU A 227 -19.50 10.40 11.85
N GLY A 228 -19.29 10.08 13.12
CA GLY A 228 -18.31 9.08 13.56
C GLY A 228 -18.80 7.64 13.42
N PRO A 229 -17.94 6.65 13.76
CA PRO A 229 -18.25 5.23 13.63
C PRO A 229 -19.44 4.75 14.47
N ASP A 230 -19.78 5.47 15.53
CA ASP A 230 -20.90 5.18 16.43
C ASP A 230 -22.20 5.94 16.04
N GLY A 231 -22.21 6.63 14.89
CA GLY A 231 -23.31 7.49 14.43
C GLY A 231 -23.40 8.82 15.17
N GLU A 232 -22.46 9.15 16.05
CA GLU A 232 -22.42 10.44 16.74
C GLU A 232 -21.88 11.53 15.81
N ALA A 233 -22.64 12.62 15.68
CA ALA A 233 -22.20 13.80 14.94
C ALA A 233 -21.23 14.67 15.77
N PHE A 234 -20.21 15.21 15.11
CA PHE A 234 -19.31 16.17 15.74
C PHE A 234 -18.79 17.21 14.75
N ASP A 235 -18.40 18.36 15.28
CA ASP A 235 -17.97 19.53 14.53
C ASP A 235 -16.52 19.88 14.82
N VAL A 236 -15.80 20.37 13.81
CA VAL A 236 -14.42 20.84 13.94
C VAL A 236 -14.25 22.17 13.21
N LYS A 237 -13.48 23.10 13.81
CA LYS A 237 -13.04 24.34 13.17
C LYS A 237 -11.57 24.25 12.78
N PRO A 238 -11.26 23.91 11.53
CA PRO A 238 -9.88 23.83 11.07
C PRO A 238 -9.38 25.22 10.63
N LYS A 239 -8.06 25.47 10.78
CA LYS A 239 -7.40 26.61 10.13
C LYS A 239 -7.11 26.30 8.66
N LEU A 240 -6.91 25.04 8.32
CA LEU A 240 -6.58 24.56 6.98
C LEU A 240 -7.13 23.14 6.76
N VAL A 241 -7.61 22.83 5.55
CA VAL A 241 -8.11 21.52 5.17
C VAL A 241 -7.21 20.91 4.10
N ILE A 242 -6.84 19.67 4.29
CA ILE A 242 -6.15 18.84 3.30
C ILE A 242 -7.14 17.81 2.78
N ASN A 243 -7.36 17.83 1.46
CA ASN A 243 -8.12 16.78 0.79
C ASN A 243 -7.16 15.72 0.24
N ALA A 244 -7.00 14.62 0.97
CA ALA A 244 -6.16 13.47 0.64
C ALA A 244 -7.01 12.24 0.25
N ALA A 245 -8.24 12.45 -0.20
CA ALA A 245 -9.23 11.40 -0.45
C ALA A 245 -8.96 10.58 -1.74
N GLY A 246 -7.81 10.77 -2.40
CA GLY A 246 -7.42 9.97 -3.56
C GLY A 246 -8.46 10.02 -4.70
N PRO A 247 -9.07 8.88 -5.11
CA PRO A 247 -10.09 8.88 -6.16
C PRO A 247 -11.36 9.68 -5.82
N TRP A 248 -11.61 9.97 -4.55
CA TRP A 248 -12.79 10.72 -4.08
C TRP A 248 -12.53 12.21 -3.87
N ILE A 249 -11.38 12.76 -4.32
CA ILE A 249 -11.02 14.18 -4.14
C ILE A 249 -12.14 15.11 -4.62
N ASP A 250 -12.71 14.88 -5.80
CA ASP A 250 -13.75 15.73 -6.35
C ASP A 250 -15.06 15.65 -5.54
N HIS A 251 -15.45 14.48 -5.05
CA HIS A 251 -16.60 14.30 -4.16
C HIS A 251 -16.41 15.04 -2.81
N VAL A 252 -15.20 14.97 -2.24
CA VAL A 252 -14.87 15.69 -1.01
C VAL A 252 -14.88 17.20 -1.24
N ASN A 253 -14.32 17.68 -2.36
CA ASN A 253 -14.36 19.11 -2.69
C ASN A 253 -15.81 19.59 -2.91
N GLU A 254 -16.67 18.79 -3.52
CA GLU A 254 -18.10 19.09 -3.66
C GLU A 254 -18.79 19.17 -2.29
N ALA A 255 -18.54 18.21 -1.38
CA ALA A 255 -19.06 18.25 -0.01
C ALA A 255 -18.54 19.45 0.81
N LEU A 256 -17.40 20.01 0.44
CA LEU A 256 -16.84 21.25 0.98
C LEU A 256 -17.36 22.52 0.26
N ASP A 257 -18.42 22.42 -0.56
CA ASP A 257 -19.00 23.49 -1.37
C ASP A 257 -17.99 24.10 -2.38
N ARG A 258 -17.11 23.24 -2.94
CA ARG A 258 -16.10 23.61 -3.95
C ARG A 258 -15.94 22.51 -5.00
N PRO A 259 -16.95 22.31 -5.84
CA PRO A 259 -16.90 21.27 -6.87
C PRO A 259 -15.69 21.45 -7.80
N THR A 260 -14.97 20.38 -8.05
CA THR A 260 -13.81 20.35 -8.92
C THR A 260 -13.88 19.16 -9.88
N LYS A 261 -12.96 19.13 -10.85
CA LYS A 261 -12.74 17.99 -11.75
C LYS A 261 -11.23 17.76 -11.87
N MET A 262 -10.63 17.28 -10.78
CA MET A 262 -9.18 17.07 -10.67
C MET A 262 -8.76 15.65 -11.02
N ILE A 263 -9.66 14.67 -10.85
CA ILE A 263 -9.34 13.25 -10.97
C ILE A 263 -9.94 12.64 -12.25
N GLY A 264 -9.09 11.90 -12.99
CA GLY A 264 -9.46 11.04 -14.11
C GLY A 264 -8.97 9.62 -13.86
N GLY A 265 -9.69 8.86 -13.02
CA GLY A 265 -9.23 7.59 -12.49
C GLY A 265 -9.07 6.46 -13.50
N THR A 266 -8.07 5.58 -13.30
CA THR A 266 -7.96 4.30 -14.01
C THR A 266 -7.93 3.14 -13.02
N LYS A 267 -8.68 2.08 -13.31
CA LYS A 267 -8.70 0.84 -12.55
C LYS A 267 -7.49 -0.02 -12.89
N GLY A 268 -6.82 -0.52 -11.88
CA GLY A 268 -5.80 -1.56 -11.99
C GLY A 268 -6.16 -2.76 -11.15
N SER A 269 -6.21 -3.93 -11.76
CA SER A 269 -6.55 -5.20 -11.11
C SER A 269 -5.34 -6.10 -10.97
N HIS A 270 -5.38 -7.00 -9.98
CA HIS A 270 -4.37 -8.01 -9.69
C HIS A 270 -5.04 -9.30 -9.26
N ILE A 271 -4.38 -10.42 -9.52
CA ILE A 271 -4.77 -11.75 -9.02
C ILE A 271 -3.60 -12.42 -8.31
N LEU A 272 -3.90 -13.26 -7.33
CA LEU A 272 -2.95 -14.16 -6.69
C LEU A 272 -3.29 -15.59 -7.07
N ILE A 273 -2.29 -16.31 -7.56
CA ILE A 273 -2.42 -17.67 -8.09
C ILE A 273 -1.64 -18.64 -7.20
N ASP A 274 -2.29 -19.69 -6.72
CA ASP A 274 -1.63 -20.82 -6.08
C ASP A 274 -1.06 -21.74 -7.17
N HIS A 275 0.23 -21.55 -7.46
CA HIS A 275 0.96 -22.30 -8.46
C HIS A 275 2.41 -22.55 -8.02
N PRO A 276 2.69 -23.58 -7.20
CA PRO A 276 4.00 -23.81 -6.58
C PRO A 276 5.16 -23.87 -7.59
N GLN A 277 4.97 -24.52 -8.74
CA GLN A 277 5.99 -24.62 -9.78
C GLN A 277 6.34 -23.25 -10.40
N LEU A 278 5.35 -22.35 -10.53
CA LEU A 278 5.59 -20.97 -10.96
C LEU A 278 6.41 -20.24 -9.91
N VAL A 279 5.98 -20.26 -8.66
CA VAL A 279 6.66 -19.58 -7.53
C VAL A 279 8.11 -20.05 -7.42
N GLU A 280 8.35 -21.36 -7.45
CA GLU A 280 9.70 -21.93 -7.46
C GLU A 280 10.53 -21.42 -8.66
N SER A 281 9.93 -21.38 -9.86
CA SER A 281 10.61 -20.94 -11.08
C SER A 281 11.01 -19.46 -11.07
N LEU A 282 10.28 -18.62 -10.36
CA LEU A 282 10.60 -17.21 -10.19
C LEU A 282 11.89 -17.01 -9.36
N ASN A 283 12.21 -17.96 -8.48
CA ASN A 283 13.41 -17.93 -7.65
C ASN A 283 13.65 -16.59 -6.96
N GLY A 284 12.62 -16.07 -6.29
CA GLY A 284 12.62 -14.79 -5.58
C GLY A 284 12.70 -13.55 -6.47
N ARG A 285 12.40 -13.67 -7.76
CA ARG A 285 12.45 -12.55 -8.72
C ARG A 285 11.05 -12.17 -9.19
N MET A 286 10.90 -10.93 -9.59
CA MET A 286 9.79 -10.48 -10.42
C MET A 286 10.15 -10.63 -11.89
N ILE A 287 9.21 -11.07 -12.72
CA ILE A 287 9.27 -10.90 -14.17
C ILE A 287 8.43 -9.67 -14.51
N TYR A 288 9.05 -8.66 -15.12
CA TYR A 288 8.41 -7.46 -15.60
C TYR A 288 8.43 -7.47 -17.12
N PHE A 289 7.29 -7.69 -17.74
CA PHE A 289 7.20 -8.02 -19.16
C PHE A 289 6.12 -7.24 -19.88
N GLU A 290 6.27 -7.12 -21.18
CA GLU A 290 5.28 -6.56 -22.08
C GLU A 290 4.37 -7.70 -22.57
N ALA A 291 3.07 -7.56 -22.36
CA ALA A 291 2.07 -8.48 -22.91
C ALA A 291 1.87 -8.23 -24.42
N ASP A 292 1.16 -9.13 -25.09
CA ASP A 292 0.98 -9.09 -26.54
C ASP A 292 0.33 -7.80 -27.07
N ASP A 293 -0.44 -7.10 -26.25
CA ASP A 293 -1.07 -5.82 -26.54
C ASP A 293 -0.20 -4.60 -26.21
N GLY A 294 1.04 -4.82 -25.76
CA GLY A 294 2.01 -3.77 -25.41
C GLY A 294 1.87 -3.19 -24.00
N ARG A 295 0.90 -3.65 -23.22
CA ARG A 295 0.79 -3.28 -21.80
C ARG A 295 1.84 -3.99 -20.97
N ILE A 296 2.29 -3.34 -19.91
CA ILE A 296 3.24 -3.92 -18.98
C ILE A 296 2.50 -4.74 -17.94
N CYS A 297 2.92 -5.99 -17.82
CA CYS A 297 2.50 -6.92 -16.78
C CYS A 297 3.69 -7.32 -15.90
N LEU A 298 3.36 -7.85 -14.73
CA LEU A 298 4.33 -8.35 -13.77
C LEU A 298 3.82 -9.65 -13.14
N VAL A 299 4.77 -10.49 -12.75
CA VAL A 299 4.50 -11.67 -11.90
C VAL A 299 5.66 -11.88 -10.95
N TYR A 300 5.36 -12.09 -9.67
CA TYR A 300 6.38 -12.37 -8.66
C TYR A 300 5.79 -13.13 -7.47
N ASP A 301 6.68 -13.72 -6.67
CA ASP A 301 6.34 -14.40 -5.42
C ASP A 301 5.90 -13.39 -4.34
N TYR A 302 4.66 -13.52 -3.91
CA TYR A 302 4.09 -12.78 -2.81
C TYR A 302 3.49 -13.75 -1.80
N HIS A 303 4.17 -13.95 -0.68
CA HIS A 303 3.80 -14.88 0.39
C HIS A 303 3.57 -16.33 -0.08
N GLY A 304 4.38 -16.80 -1.04
CA GLY A 304 4.24 -18.15 -1.59
C GLY A 304 3.14 -18.30 -2.66
N LEU A 305 2.50 -17.21 -3.07
CA LEU A 305 1.56 -17.13 -4.19
C LEU A 305 2.18 -16.31 -5.33
N ALA A 306 1.78 -16.58 -6.56
CA ALA A 306 2.17 -15.74 -7.68
C ALA A 306 1.22 -14.53 -7.80
N LEU A 307 1.69 -13.33 -7.46
CA LEU A 307 0.96 -12.09 -7.70
C LEU A 307 1.15 -11.67 -9.15
N VAL A 308 0.04 -11.50 -9.88
CA VAL A 308 0.00 -11.12 -11.30
C VAL A 308 -0.77 -9.82 -11.46
N GLY A 309 -0.26 -8.89 -12.23
CA GLY A 309 -0.88 -7.58 -12.51
C GLY A 309 -0.10 -6.79 -13.56
N SER A 310 -0.55 -5.61 -13.97
CA SER A 310 -1.81 -4.98 -13.65
C SER A 310 -2.51 -4.55 -14.94
N THR A 311 -3.83 -4.36 -14.86
CA THR A 311 -4.59 -3.67 -15.91
C THR A 311 -4.52 -2.15 -15.77
N ASP A 312 -5.01 -1.41 -16.76
CA ASP A 312 -5.11 0.05 -16.75
C ASP A 312 -6.35 0.44 -17.57
N ILE A 313 -7.52 0.47 -16.92
CA ILE A 313 -8.82 0.63 -17.55
C ILE A 313 -9.48 1.90 -16.99
N PRO A 314 -9.95 2.85 -17.85
CA PRO A 314 -10.69 4.02 -17.36
C PRO A 314 -11.87 3.60 -16.47
N CYS A 315 -12.00 4.23 -15.30
CA CYS A 315 -13.06 3.94 -14.36
C CYS A 315 -13.41 5.21 -13.58
N ALA A 316 -14.69 5.59 -13.63
CA ALA A 316 -15.18 6.80 -12.99
C ALA A 316 -15.78 6.56 -11.59
N ASP A 317 -16.25 5.35 -11.31
CA ASP A 317 -16.87 5.00 -10.02
C ASP A 317 -15.83 4.36 -9.08
N PRO A 318 -15.37 5.08 -8.02
CA PRO A 318 -14.40 4.55 -7.08
C PRO A 318 -14.98 3.62 -6.02
N ASP A 319 -16.31 3.52 -5.87
CA ASP A 319 -16.93 2.75 -4.80
C ASP A 319 -17.19 1.27 -5.20
N ASN A 320 -17.39 1.00 -6.51
CA ASN A 320 -17.72 -0.32 -7.04
C ASN A 320 -16.57 -0.94 -7.86
N VAL A 321 -15.40 -1.09 -7.26
CA VAL A 321 -14.19 -1.57 -7.93
C VAL A 321 -13.91 -3.04 -7.60
N ARG A 322 -13.78 -3.85 -8.67
CA ARG A 322 -13.39 -5.27 -8.58
C ARG A 322 -12.67 -5.71 -9.85
N ALA A 323 -11.93 -6.81 -9.78
CA ALA A 323 -11.43 -7.49 -10.97
C ALA A 323 -12.59 -8.14 -11.74
N GLU A 324 -12.66 -7.88 -13.03
CA GLU A 324 -13.70 -8.40 -13.91
C GLU A 324 -13.17 -9.59 -14.72
N GLU A 325 -14.08 -10.45 -15.20
CA GLU A 325 -13.75 -11.66 -15.94
C GLU A 325 -12.77 -11.43 -17.12
N PRO A 326 -12.94 -10.37 -17.96
CA PRO A 326 -11.98 -10.11 -19.03
C PRO A 326 -10.57 -9.77 -18.55
N GLU A 327 -10.42 -9.17 -17.36
CA GLU A 327 -9.12 -8.88 -16.76
C GLU A 327 -8.44 -10.15 -16.25
N ILE A 328 -9.22 -11.06 -15.70
CA ILE A 328 -8.74 -12.38 -15.24
C ILE A 328 -8.24 -13.20 -16.44
N ASP A 329 -9.03 -13.27 -17.52
CA ASP A 329 -8.63 -13.93 -18.75
C ASP A 329 -7.34 -13.35 -19.32
N TYR A 330 -7.26 -12.03 -19.36
CA TYR A 330 -6.08 -11.31 -19.82
C TYR A 330 -4.80 -11.71 -19.04
N PHE A 331 -4.88 -11.85 -17.72
CA PHE A 331 -3.73 -12.28 -16.91
C PHE A 331 -3.34 -13.73 -17.21
N ILE A 332 -4.30 -14.63 -17.28
CA ILE A 332 -4.05 -16.05 -17.58
C ILE A 332 -3.42 -16.22 -18.97
N GLU A 333 -3.93 -15.52 -19.99
CA GLU A 333 -3.37 -15.57 -21.34
C GLU A 333 -1.97 -14.97 -21.43
N SER A 334 -1.73 -13.84 -20.75
CA SER A 334 -0.41 -13.22 -20.66
C SER A 334 0.62 -14.16 -20.03
N LEU A 335 0.24 -14.90 -18.98
CA LEU A 335 1.11 -15.91 -18.39
C LEU A 335 1.37 -17.10 -19.31
N ARG A 336 0.36 -17.58 -20.04
CA ARG A 336 0.52 -18.67 -21.01
C ARG A 336 1.48 -18.29 -22.14
N SER A 337 1.41 -17.05 -22.61
CA SER A 337 2.32 -16.52 -23.63
C SER A 337 3.76 -16.40 -23.12
N LEU A 338 3.93 -15.92 -21.89
CA LEU A 338 5.23 -15.72 -21.27
C LEU A 338 5.90 -17.04 -20.85
N LEU A 339 5.13 -17.97 -20.29
CA LEU A 339 5.59 -19.21 -19.64
C LEU A 339 4.91 -20.46 -20.24
N PRO A 340 5.10 -20.73 -21.54
CA PRO A 340 4.32 -21.72 -22.31
C PRO A 340 4.49 -23.18 -21.85
N LYS A 341 5.43 -23.45 -20.97
CA LYS A 341 5.66 -24.79 -20.40
C LYS A 341 4.87 -25.03 -19.10
N LEU A 342 4.21 -24.00 -18.56
CA LEU A 342 3.37 -24.10 -17.37
C LEU A 342 1.89 -24.11 -17.77
N GLN A 343 1.06 -24.73 -16.92
CA GLN A 343 -0.39 -24.82 -17.15
C GLN A 343 -1.09 -23.87 -16.18
N PHE A 344 -1.93 -22.99 -16.71
CA PHE A 344 -2.66 -22.00 -15.91
C PHE A 344 -4.17 -22.23 -16.01
N ASP A 345 -4.83 -22.37 -14.84
CA ASP A 345 -6.28 -22.52 -14.69
C ASP A 345 -6.81 -21.46 -13.72
N ARG A 346 -8.02 -20.93 -13.97
CA ARG A 346 -8.71 -19.99 -13.09
C ARG A 346 -8.93 -20.54 -11.68
N LYS A 347 -9.05 -21.87 -11.52
CA LYS A 347 -9.19 -22.52 -10.21
C LYS A 347 -7.99 -22.34 -9.29
N GLN A 348 -6.86 -21.93 -9.82
CA GLN A 348 -5.66 -21.62 -9.05
C GLN A 348 -5.71 -20.21 -8.45
N ILE A 349 -6.69 -19.35 -8.83
CA ILE A 349 -6.84 -18.01 -8.30
C ILE A 349 -7.41 -18.10 -6.89
N VAL A 350 -6.67 -17.61 -5.92
CA VAL A 350 -7.04 -17.60 -4.49
C VAL A 350 -7.58 -16.26 -4.04
N TYR A 351 -7.13 -15.17 -4.70
CA TYR A 351 -7.53 -13.81 -4.33
C TYR A 351 -7.43 -12.88 -5.53
N ALA A 352 -8.37 -11.96 -5.65
CA ALA A 352 -8.31 -10.89 -6.63
C ALA A 352 -8.55 -9.54 -5.94
N TYR A 353 -7.93 -8.48 -6.45
CA TYR A 353 -8.18 -7.14 -5.95
C TYR A 353 -7.98 -6.08 -7.02
N SER A 354 -8.64 -4.95 -6.83
CA SER A 354 -8.59 -3.82 -7.76
C SER A 354 -8.60 -2.50 -7.01
N GLY A 355 -7.98 -1.50 -7.58
CA GLY A 355 -7.99 -0.14 -7.06
C GLY A 355 -7.97 0.90 -8.17
N ILE A 356 -8.47 2.09 -7.87
CA ILE A 356 -8.42 3.22 -8.82
C ILE A 356 -7.18 4.06 -8.54
N ARG A 357 -6.37 4.27 -9.56
CA ARG A 357 -5.26 5.21 -9.52
C ARG A 357 -5.82 6.62 -9.61
N PRO A 358 -5.59 7.51 -8.64
CA PRO A 358 -6.09 8.89 -8.66
C PRO A 358 -5.23 9.75 -9.58
N LEU A 359 -5.20 9.41 -10.87
CA LEU A 359 -4.47 10.19 -11.86
C LEU A 359 -5.13 11.55 -12.08
N PRO A 360 -4.36 12.60 -12.41
CA PRO A 360 -4.93 13.87 -12.80
C PRO A 360 -5.89 13.73 -13.98
N ALA A 361 -6.97 14.52 -13.99
CA ALA A 361 -7.86 14.60 -15.15
C ALA A 361 -7.05 15.00 -16.38
N SER A 362 -7.19 14.26 -17.47
CA SER A 362 -6.41 14.44 -18.70
C SER A 362 -7.25 14.13 -19.92
N ASN A 363 -6.95 14.82 -21.02
CA ASN A 363 -7.51 14.53 -22.35
C ASN A 363 -6.62 13.56 -23.15
N ALA A 364 -5.64 12.89 -22.50
CA ALA A 364 -4.78 11.94 -23.17
C ALA A 364 -5.58 10.75 -23.73
N SER A 365 -5.29 10.35 -24.96
CA SER A 365 -5.96 9.25 -25.64
C SER A 365 -5.67 7.87 -25.04
N GLU A 366 -4.54 7.73 -24.34
CA GLU A 366 -4.12 6.49 -23.69
C GLU A 366 -3.78 6.74 -22.21
N PRO A 367 -4.29 5.92 -21.27
CA PRO A 367 -4.00 6.05 -19.83
C PRO A 367 -2.50 6.03 -19.50
N GLY A 368 -1.72 5.31 -20.31
CA GLY A 368 -0.26 5.18 -20.12
C GLY A 368 0.54 6.47 -20.37
N LEU A 369 -0.07 7.50 -20.98
CA LEU A 369 0.53 8.81 -21.26
C LEU A 369 0.21 9.87 -20.18
N ILE A 370 -0.71 9.57 -19.26
CA ILE A 370 -1.05 10.49 -18.17
C ILE A 370 0.14 10.54 -17.21
N SER A 371 0.61 11.75 -16.90
CA SER A 371 1.68 11.94 -15.92
C SER A 371 1.29 11.33 -14.58
N ARG A 372 2.25 10.66 -13.94
CA ARG A 372 2.11 10.07 -12.61
C ARG A 372 2.81 10.90 -11.54
N ASP A 373 3.17 12.11 -11.89
CA ASP A 373 3.67 13.09 -10.93
C ASP A 373 2.53 13.58 -10.03
N HIS A 374 2.89 14.21 -8.94
CA HIS A 374 1.94 14.71 -7.95
C HIS A 374 1.82 16.23 -8.01
N SER A 375 0.70 16.73 -7.53
CA SER A 375 0.48 18.16 -7.35
C SER A 375 -0.42 18.44 -6.14
N ALA A 376 -0.30 19.64 -5.59
CA ALA A 376 -1.07 20.08 -4.43
C ALA A 376 -1.80 21.42 -4.73
N PRO A 377 -2.81 21.43 -5.65
CA PRO A 377 -3.55 22.64 -5.94
C PRO A 377 -4.28 23.16 -4.70
N VAL A 378 -4.27 24.49 -4.58
CA VAL A 378 -4.86 25.21 -3.44
C VAL A 378 -6.11 25.96 -3.87
N ILE A 379 -7.18 25.79 -3.12
CA ILE A 379 -8.37 26.65 -3.19
C ILE A 379 -8.31 27.59 -1.99
N GLU A 380 -8.17 28.89 -2.27
CA GLU A 380 -7.99 29.91 -1.24
C GLU A 380 -9.26 30.15 -0.42
N PRO A 381 -9.13 30.69 0.82
CA PRO A 381 -10.28 31.05 1.66
C PRO A 381 -11.18 32.10 1.01
N ASP A 382 -12.44 32.11 1.40
CA ASP A 382 -13.40 33.17 1.06
C ASP A 382 -14.31 33.53 2.26
N ALA A 383 -15.25 34.46 2.07
CA ALA A 383 -16.10 34.95 3.13
C ALA A 383 -16.98 33.86 3.78
N LYS A 384 -17.35 32.82 3.04
CA LYS A 384 -18.18 31.71 3.53
C LYS A 384 -17.34 30.58 4.13
N ARG A 385 -16.08 30.48 3.73
CA ARG A 385 -15.17 29.42 4.13
C ARG A 385 -13.79 30.01 4.45
N PRO A 386 -13.51 30.28 5.73
CA PRO A 386 -12.32 31.00 6.18
C PRO A 386 -11.04 30.13 6.23
N PHE A 387 -11.02 28.97 5.59
CA PHE A 387 -9.87 28.08 5.49
C PHE A 387 -9.54 27.74 4.03
N ALA A 388 -8.25 27.55 3.73
CA ALA A 388 -7.81 27.03 2.45
C ALA A 388 -8.03 25.53 2.37
N ILE A 389 -8.24 24.99 1.13
CA ILE A 389 -8.22 23.55 0.85
C ILE A 389 -7.01 23.24 -0.04
N ILE A 390 -6.17 22.30 0.37
CA ILE A 390 -5.08 21.77 -0.44
C ILE A 390 -5.46 20.34 -0.84
N SER A 391 -5.60 20.07 -2.14
CA SER A 391 -5.96 18.74 -2.65
C SER A 391 -4.71 17.98 -3.07
N LEU A 392 -4.51 16.75 -2.57
CA LEU A 392 -3.36 15.89 -2.91
C LEU A 392 -3.64 15.07 -4.17
N VAL A 393 -3.41 15.65 -5.34
CA VAL A 393 -3.71 15.04 -6.63
C VAL A 393 -2.56 14.17 -7.12
N GLY A 394 -2.84 12.94 -7.56
CA GLY A 394 -1.84 12.00 -8.03
C GLY A 394 -1.01 11.44 -6.89
N GLY A 395 0.28 11.28 -7.14
CA GLY A 395 1.22 10.70 -6.20
C GLY A 395 1.29 9.18 -6.33
N LYS A 396 2.50 8.67 -6.14
CA LYS A 396 2.78 7.24 -6.13
C LYS A 396 2.91 6.75 -4.70
N TRP A 397 2.61 5.49 -4.51
CA TRP A 397 2.89 4.80 -3.24
C TRP A 397 4.36 4.97 -2.82
N THR A 398 5.30 4.89 -3.76
CA THR A 398 6.74 5.04 -3.52
C THR A 398 7.14 6.42 -3.00
N THR A 399 6.54 7.50 -3.51
CA THR A 399 6.99 8.88 -3.27
C THR A 399 6.20 9.61 -2.19
N PHE A 400 5.33 8.90 -1.46
CA PHE A 400 4.41 9.52 -0.48
C PHE A 400 5.13 10.38 0.55
N ARG A 401 6.32 9.96 1.04
CA ARG A 401 7.06 10.69 2.06
C ARG A 401 7.56 12.05 1.53
N GLY A 402 8.19 12.04 0.33
CA GLY A 402 8.66 13.27 -0.30
C GLY A 402 7.52 14.22 -0.62
N PHE A 403 6.39 13.70 -1.11
CA PHE A 403 5.18 14.50 -1.35
C PHE A 403 4.60 15.05 -0.03
N ALA A 404 4.56 14.26 1.03
CA ALA A 404 4.15 14.73 2.35
C ALA A 404 5.06 15.85 2.88
N GLU A 405 6.39 15.75 2.71
CA GLU A 405 7.35 16.79 3.10
C GLU A 405 7.08 18.10 2.34
N GLU A 406 6.88 18.05 1.02
CA GLU A 406 6.57 19.21 0.19
C GLU A 406 5.27 19.91 0.63
N VAL A 407 4.20 19.14 0.84
CA VAL A 407 2.90 19.69 1.29
C VAL A 407 2.97 20.17 2.73
N ALA A 408 3.71 19.48 3.61
CA ALA A 408 3.92 19.95 4.98
C ALA A 408 4.64 21.31 5.02
N ASP A 409 5.62 21.55 4.15
CA ASP A 409 6.27 22.86 4.04
C ASP A 409 5.30 23.96 3.58
N MET A 410 4.39 23.65 2.63
CA MET A 410 3.32 24.59 2.25
C MET A 410 2.39 24.91 3.43
N VAL A 411 2.01 23.90 4.22
CA VAL A 411 1.16 24.05 5.41
C VAL A 411 1.86 24.87 6.48
N LEU A 412 3.12 24.55 6.79
CA LEU A 412 3.92 25.26 7.79
C LEU A 412 4.05 26.74 7.43
N SER A 413 4.35 27.05 6.16
CA SER A 413 4.39 28.43 5.66
C SER A 413 3.06 29.18 5.90
N ARG A 414 1.92 28.54 5.63
CA ARG A 414 0.59 29.14 5.85
C ARG A 414 0.24 29.31 7.34
N LEU A 415 0.79 28.46 8.20
CA LEU A 415 0.65 28.56 9.66
C LEU A 415 1.70 29.48 10.30
N ALA A 416 2.57 30.09 9.52
CA ALA A 416 3.74 30.89 9.97
C ALA A 416 4.62 30.11 10.96
N ARG A 417 4.88 28.82 10.64
CA ARG A 417 5.76 27.93 11.40
C ARG A 417 6.95 27.50 10.54
N GLU A 418 8.06 27.15 11.17
CA GLU A 418 9.24 26.58 10.54
C GLU A 418 9.28 25.06 10.75
N ARG A 419 9.90 24.34 9.82
CA ARG A 419 10.18 22.91 9.95
C ARG A 419 11.22 22.66 11.03
N VAL A 420 10.89 21.82 12.01
CA VAL A 420 11.80 21.48 13.13
C VAL A 420 12.45 20.11 12.97
N LYS A 421 11.86 19.20 12.15
CA LYS A 421 12.34 17.83 12.00
C LYS A 421 12.11 17.29 10.58
N SER A 422 13.09 16.61 10.02
CA SER A 422 12.93 15.88 8.75
C SER A 422 12.46 14.45 8.98
N THR A 423 11.51 13.98 8.17
CA THR A 423 11.05 12.59 8.18
C THR A 423 11.93 11.66 7.34
N ARG A 424 12.96 12.18 6.68
CA ARG A 424 13.77 11.43 5.70
C ARG A 424 14.44 10.18 6.27
N ASN A 425 14.97 10.27 7.49
CA ASN A 425 15.64 9.16 8.17
C ASN A 425 14.89 8.71 9.41
N LEU A 426 13.57 8.88 9.39
CA LEU A 426 12.71 8.53 10.50
C LEU A 426 12.09 7.15 10.25
N SER A 427 12.43 6.20 11.09
CA SER A 427 11.89 4.84 11.01
C SER A 427 10.36 4.84 11.13
N ILE A 428 9.69 3.93 10.45
CA ILE A 428 8.24 3.78 10.44
C ILE A 428 7.87 2.57 11.29
N GLY A 429 7.01 2.78 12.28
CA GLY A 429 6.44 1.74 13.13
C GLY A 429 7.48 0.76 13.67
N GLY A 430 7.30 -0.52 13.35
CA GLY A 430 8.22 -1.60 13.72
C GLY A 430 9.61 -1.56 13.10
N GLY A 431 9.88 -0.61 12.19
CA GLY A 431 11.21 -0.36 11.65
C GLY A 431 12.16 0.34 12.63
N LYS A 432 11.64 0.91 13.72
CA LYS A 432 12.47 1.54 14.74
C LYS A 432 13.32 0.48 15.46
N ASP A 433 14.65 0.68 15.48
CA ASP A 433 15.60 -0.23 16.10
C ASP A 433 15.53 -1.69 15.57
N TYR A 434 15.09 -1.85 14.30
CA TYR A 434 14.95 -3.15 13.67
C TYR A 434 16.31 -3.83 13.47
N PRO A 435 16.45 -5.11 13.88
CA PRO A 435 17.70 -5.86 13.74
C PRO A 435 17.90 -6.29 12.27
N ALA A 436 18.47 -5.38 11.45
CA ALA A 436 18.55 -5.56 10.00
C ALA A 436 19.62 -6.57 9.55
N ASP A 437 20.66 -6.81 10.35
CA ASP A 437 21.66 -7.82 10.03
C ASP A 437 21.37 -9.17 10.71
N PRO A 438 21.82 -10.31 10.13
CA PRO A 438 21.50 -11.64 10.66
C PRO A 438 21.98 -11.88 12.10
N HIS A 439 23.09 -11.27 12.51
CA HIS A 439 23.64 -11.44 13.86
C HIS A 439 22.80 -10.67 14.89
N ALA A 440 22.48 -9.40 14.61
CA ALA A 440 21.58 -8.61 15.45
C ALA A 440 20.19 -9.26 15.56
N ARG A 441 19.68 -9.85 14.45
CA ARG A 441 18.41 -10.59 14.45
C ARG A 441 18.49 -11.82 15.37
N ALA A 442 19.54 -12.62 15.27
CA ALA A 442 19.70 -13.79 16.14
C ALA A 442 19.75 -13.41 17.63
N ILE A 443 20.46 -12.33 17.97
CA ILE A 443 20.52 -11.80 19.36
C ILE A 443 19.13 -11.32 19.81
N TRP A 444 18.41 -10.60 18.96
CA TRP A 444 17.07 -10.10 19.27
C TRP A 444 16.10 -11.26 19.54
N VAL A 445 16.10 -12.28 18.67
CA VAL A 445 15.27 -13.48 18.80
C VAL A 445 15.63 -14.23 20.09
N ALA A 446 16.91 -14.54 20.32
CA ALA A 446 17.37 -15.27 21.52
C ALA A 446 16.95 -14.56 22.81
N ARG A 447 17.09 -13.24 22.89
CA ARG A 447 16.64 -12.44 24.04
C ARG A 447 15.14 -12.56 24.32
N HIS A 448 14.32 -12.64 23.25
CA HIS A 448 12.87 -12.76 23.41
C HIS A 448 12.45 -14.21 23.72
N VAL A 449 13.17 -15.24 23.22
CA VAL A 449 13.01 -16.63 23.65
C VAL A 449 13.24 -16.76 25.16
N GLU A 450 14.37 -16.24 25.65
CA GLU A 450 14.71 -16.28 27.06
C GLU A 450 13.65 -15.62 27.96
N LYS A 451 13.13 -14.48 27.53
CA LYS A 451 12.14 -13.70 28.30
C LYS A 451 10.72 -14.28 28.27
N SER A 452 10.31 -14.85 27.13
CA SER A 452 8.91 -15.27 26.91
C SER A 452 8.68 -16.77 27.03
N GLY A 453 9.72 -17.58 26.85
CA GLY A 453 9.59 -19.04 26.73
C GLY A 453 8.96 -19.51 25.39
N LEU A 454 8.66 -18.59 24.46
CA LEU A 454 8.11 -18.95 23.15
C LEU A 454 9.18 -19.54 22.24
N ALA A 455 8.76 -20.36 21.28
CA ALA A 455 9.67 -20.92 20.26
C ALA A 455 10.28 -19.81 19.38
N ALA A 456 11.56 -19.96 19.02
CA ALA A 456 12.28 -19.00 18.18
C ALA A 456 11.56 -18.75 16.84
N ALA A 457 11.03 -19.80 16.19
CA ALA A 457 10.27 -19.69 14.95
C ALA A 457 9.03 -18.77 15.10
N ARG A 458 8.32 -18.83 16.24
CA ARG A 458 7.18 -17.94 16.49
C ARG A 458 7.63 -16.48 16.62
N ILE A 459 8.72 -16.25 17.34
CA ILE A 459 9.27 -14.91 17.51
C ILE A 459 9.75 -14.33 16.17
N GLU A 460 10.34 -15.15 15.29
CA GLU A 460 10.74 -14.73 13.95
C GLU A 460 9.55 -14.33 13.08
N ILE A 461 8.46 -15.10 13.08
CA ILE A 461 7.21 -14.77 12.38
C ILE A 461 6.68 -13.41 12.84
N LEU A 462 6.64 -13.17 14.15
CA LEU A 462 6.17 -11.90 14.71
C LEU A 462 7.09 -10.74 14.35
N LEU A 463 8.42 -10.94 14.40
CA LEU A 463 9.40 -9.94 14.01
C LEU A 463 9.29 -9.56 12.53
N GLU A 464 9.08 -10.53 11.64
CA GLU A 464 8.87 -10.30 10.22
C GLU A 464 7.59 -9.52 9.94
N ARG A 465 6.52 -9.81 10.68
CA ARG A 465 5.19 -9.24 10.49
C ARG A 465 5.04 -7.83 11.07
N TYR A 466 5.64 -7.58 12.24
CA TYR A 466 5.43 -6.37 13.05
C TYR A 466 6.70 -5.58 13.35
N GLY A 467 7.85 -6.05 12.89
CA GLY A 467 9.13 -5.46 13.29
C GLY A 467 9.30 -5.48 14.81
N THR A 468 9.86 -4.43 15.39
CA THR A 468 10.11 -4.35 16.84
C THR A 468 8.83 -4.18 17.68
N ILE A 469 7.69 -3.82 17.08
CA ILE A 469 6.37 -3.83 17.74
C ILE A 469 6.04 -5.26 18.21
N ALA A 470 6.57 -6.28 17.54
CA ALA A 470 6.44 -7.69 17.94
C ALA A 470 6.74 -7.94 19.43
N ALA A 471 7.61 -7.15 20.05
CA ALA A 471 7.94 -7.30 21.48
C ALA A 471 6.71 -7.19 22.39
N ALA A 472 5.73 -6.37 22.03
CA ALA A 472 4.48 -6.23 22.79
C ALA A 472 3.57 -7.45 22.62
N ILE A 473 3.48 -7.98 21.39
CA ILE A 473 2.69 -9.18 21.07
C ILE A 473 3.31 -10.41 21.72
N ILE A 474 4.64 -10.57 21.66
CA ILE A 474 5.40 -11.64 22.34
C ILE A 474 5.12 -11.62 23.84
N ALA A 475 5.15 -10.42 24.46
CA ALA A 475 4.86 -10.30 25.88
C ALA A 475 3.40 -10.65 26.21
N GLN A 476 2.46 -10.43 25.31
CA GLN A 476 1.07 -10.87 25.48
C GLN A 476 0.94 -12.38 25.31
N GLU A 477 1.52 -12.98 24.28
CA GLU A 477 1.52 -14.44 24.10
C GLU A 477 2.16 -15.19 25.28
N ALA A 478 3.21 -14.62 25.85
CA ALA A 478 3.84 -15.20 27.06
C ALA A 478 2.89 -15.21 28.28
N ARG A 479 1.95 -14.27 28.38
CA ARG A 479 0.97 -14.21 29.46
C ARG A 479 -0.28 -15.03 29.21
N ASP A 480 -0.84 -14.91 28.00
CA ASP A 480 -2.18 -15.40 27.65
C ASP A 480 -2.13 -16.77 26.92
N GLY A 481 -0.92 -17.21 26.54
CA GLY A 481 -0.68 -18.39 25.70
C GLY A 481 -0.58 -18.04 24.22
N ALA A 482 0.10 -18.90 23.47
CA ALA A 482 0.30 -18.78 22.03
C ALA A 482 -0.57 -19.79 21.23
N SER A 483 -1.80 -20.06 21.69
CA SER A 483 -2.75 -20.92 20.98
C SER A 483 -3.01 -20.35 19.58
N LEU A 484 -2.88 -21.18 18.56
CA LEU A 484 -3.09 -20.79 17.18
C LEU A 484 -4.59 -20.78 16.85
N LEU A 485 -4.99 -19.92 15.93
CA LEU A 485 -6.32 -19.94 15.35
C LEU A 485 -6.57 -21.26 14.60
N PRO A 486 -7.82 -21.74 14.49
CA PRO A 486 -8.16 -22.88 13.65
C PRO A 486 -7.62 -22.72 12.23
N ASP A 487 -7.19 -23.82 11.61
CA ASP A 487 -6.73 -23.90 10.23
C ASP A 487 -5.57 -22.94 9.84
N THR A 488 -4.79 -22.48 10.82
CA THR A 488 -3.56 -21.70 10.59
C THR A 488 -2.47 -22.13 11.58
N ASP A 489 -1.23 -22.06 11.16
CA ASP A 489 -0.03 -22.38 11.93
C ASP A 489 0.86 -21.15 12.18
N THR A 490 0.37 -19.96 11.80
CA THR A 490 1.15 -18.72 11.90
C THR A 490 0.49 -17.56 12.64
N VAL A 491 -0.81 -17.67 12.99
CA VAL A 491 -1.55 -16.60 13.70
C VAL A 491 -2.13 -17.13 14.99
N SER A 492 -1.85 -16.46 16.12
CA SER A 492 -2.37 -16.84 17.43
C SER A 492 -3.62 -16.05 17.83
N GLU A 493 -4.40 -16.61 18.75
CA GLU A 493 -5.53 -15.92 19.37
C GLU A 493 -5.07 -14.66 20.13
N ALA A 494 -3.92 -14.72 20.82
CA ALA A 494 -3.36 -13.59 21.53
C ALA A 494 -2.90 -12.46 20.59
N GLU A 495 -2.40 -12.79 19.40
CA GLU A 495 -2.08 -11.82 18.35
C GLU A 495 -3.34 -11.06 17.90
N ILE A 496 -4.44 -11.77 17.62
CA ILE A 496 -5.73 -11.14 17.26
C ILE A 496 -6.28 -10.28 18.41
N ALA A 497 -6.20 -10.76 19.63
CA ALA A 497 -6.63 -9.99 20.80
C ALA A 497 -5.80 -8.70 20.99
N TRP A 498 -4.49 -8.76 20.72
CA TRP A 498 -3.63 -7.59 20.75
C TRP A 498 -4.03 -6.56 19.66
N ILE A 499 -4.24 -7.02 18.43
CA ILE A 499 -4.72 -6.19 17.31
C ILE A 499 -6.03 -5.50 17.69
N ALA A 500 -7.03 -6.27 18.15
CA ALA A 500 -8.35 -5.74 18.50
C ALA A 500 -8.28 -4.64 19.58
N ARG A 501 -7.36 -4.76 20.56
CA ARG A 501 -7.20 -3.77 21.62
C ARG A 501 -6.43 -2.52 21.23
N ASN A 502 -5.47 -2.63 20.29
CA ASN A 502 -4.44 -1.61 20.09
C ASN A 502 -4.44 -0.98 18.69
N GLU A 503 -5.23 -1.47 17.73
CA GLU A 503 -5.12 -1.03 16.34
C GLU A 503 -6.39 -0.39 15.76
N MET A 504 -7.15 0.31 16.57
CA MET A 504 -8.33 1.11 16.14
C MET A 504 -9.32 0.31 15.28
N ILE A 505 -9.67 -0.89 15.72
CA ILE A 505 -10.59 -1.79 15.03
C ILE A 505 -12.04 -1.35 15.25
N VAL A 506 -12.80 -1.24 14.19
CA VAL A 506 -14.25 -0.97 14.17
C VAL A 506 -15.03 -2.16 13.62
N HIS A 507 -14.53 -2.79 12.56
CA HIS A 507 -15.16 -3.92 11.89
C HIS A 507 -14.25 -5.15 11.85
N LEU A 508 -14.86 -6.34 11.73
CA LEU A 508 -14.13 -7.60 11.55
C LEU A 508 -13.24 -7.58 10.30
N ALA A 509 -13.71 -6.91 9.25
CA ALA A 509 -12.97 -6.71 8.00
C ALA A 509 -11.62 -5.99 8.20
N ASP A 510 -11.48 -5.14 9.21
CA ASP A 510 -10.23 -4.44 9.52
C ASP A 510 -9.14 -5.45 9.91
N ILE A 511 -9.50 -6.44 10.74
CA ILE A 511 -8.58 -7.51 11.14
C ILE A 511 -8.26 -8.42 9.97
N VAL A 512 -9.30 -8.93 9.31
CA VAL A 512 -9.20 -10.01 8.31
C VAL A 512 -8.49 -9.55 7.03
N LEU A 513 -8.76 -8.30 6.58
CA LEU A 513 -8.28 -7.79 5.30
C LEU A 513 -7.04 -6.89 5.42
N ARG A 514 -6.83 -6.22 6.58
CA ARG A 514 -5.85 -5.12 6.67
C ARG A 514 -4.84 -5.24 7.81
N ARG A 515 -5.21 -5.83 8.96
CA ARG A 515 -4.27 -6.02 10.07
C ARG A 515 -3.56 -7.37 10.02
N THR A 516 -4.14 -8.33 9.28
CA THR A 516 -3.52 -9.63 8.98
C THR A 516 -3.42 -9.84 7.45
N THR A 517 -2.66 -10.84 7.03
CA THR A 517 -2.56 -11.26 5.62
C THR A 517 -3.45 -12.47 5.29
N LEU A 518 -4.26 -12.95 6.25
CA LEU A 518 -5.03 -14.19 6.13
C LEU A 518 -5.89 -14.24 4.86
N ALA A 519 -6.55 -13.12 4.52
CA ALA A 519 -7.39 -13.06 3.32
C ALA A 519 -6.56 -13.17 2.03
N ILE A 520 -5.57 -12.32 1.87
CA ILE A 520 -4.75 -12.26 0.64
C ILE A 520 -3.89 -13.51 0.48
N ASP A 521 -3.51 -14.15 1.57
CA ASP A 521 -2.76 -15.40 1.57
C ASP A 521 -3.64 -16.63 1.27
N GLY A 522 -4.97 -16.46 1.11
CA GLY A 522 -5.90 -17.56 0.91
C GLY A 522 -5.96 -18.52 2.11
N ALA A 523 -5.67 -18.03 3.31
CA ALA A 523 -5.62 -18.81 4.54
C ALA A 523 -6.91 -18.71 5.39
N LEU A 524 -7.97 -18.10 4.85
CA LEU A 524 -9.24 -17.99 5.55
C LEU A 524 -10.08 -19.27 5.42
N SER A 525 -10.66 -19.67 6.56
CA SER A 525 -11.72 -20.68 6.65
C SER A 525 -12.90 -20.11 7.45
N ILE A 526 -14.04 -20.78 7.40
CA ILE A 526 -15.19 -20.42 8.24
C ILE A 526 -14.79 -20.48 9.72
N ALA A 527 -14.03 -21.49 10.12
CA ALA A 527 -13.63 -21.71 11.50
C ALA A 527 -12.71 -20.57 12.04
N ASN A 528 -11.70 -20.14 11.26
CA ASN A 528 -10.83 -19.06 11.75
C ASN A 528 -11.52 -17.69 11.71
N VAL A 529 -12.40 -17.41 10.74
CA VAL A 529 -13.19 -16.18 10.74
C VAL A 529 -14.12 -16.11 11.96
N GLN A 530 -14.75 -17.23 12.35
CA GLN A 530 -15.56 -17.32 13.57
C GLN A 530 -14.73 -17.08 14.83
N ALA A 531 -13.54 -17.71 14.92
CA ALA A 531 -12.63 -17.53 16.04
C ALA A 531 -12.15 -16.08 16.17
N ILE A 532 -11.78 -15.43 15.04
CA ILE A 532 -11.40 -14.01 15.02
C ILE A 532 -12.58 -13.14 15.50
N ALA A 533 -13.82 -13.43 15.04
CA ALA A 533 -15.00 -12.69 15.44
C ALA A 533 -15.33 -12.87 16.95
N ASP A 534 -15.12 -14.08 17.52
CA ASP A 534 -15.29 -14.33 18.96
C ASP A 534 -14.29 -13.53 19.79
N ILE A 535 -13.03 -13.49 19.36
CA ILE A 535 -11.99 -12.70 20.01
C ILE A 535 -12.31 -11.20 19.90
N ALA A 536 -12.61 -10.70 18.71
CA ALA A 536 -12.97 -9.31 18.49
C ALA A 536 -14.19 -8.88 19.33
N ALA A 537 -15.24 -9.73 19.37
CA ALA A 537 -16.44 -9.47 20.17
C ALA A 537 -16.11 -9.32 21.67
N ARG A 538 -15.24 -10.19 22.20
CA ARG A 538 -14.81 -10.13 23.60
C ARG A 538 -14.02 -8.86 23.88
N GLU A 539 -13.08 -8.49 23.00
CA GLU A 539 -12.17 -7.36 23.20
C GLU A 539 -12.85 -6.00 22.97
N LEU A 540 -13.78 -5.93 22.03
CA LEU A 540 -14.46 -4.69 21.62
C LEU A 540 -15.87 -4.54 22.22
N GLY A 541 -16.33 -5.54 22.99
CA GLY A 541 -17.64 -5.50 23.64
C GLY A 541 -18.83 -5.70 22.68
N TRP A 542 -18.64 -6.41 21.55
CA TRP A 542 -19.73 -6.69 20.64
C TRP A 542 -20.70 -7.72 21.23
N ASN A 543 -22.00 -7.47 21.09
CA ASN A 543 -23.02 -8.47 21.40
C ASN A 543 -23.13 -9.53 20.27
N SER A 544 -23.88 -10.58 20.51
CA SER A 544 -24.04 -11.70 19.57
C SER A 544 -24.62 -11.25 18.21
N ALA A 545 -25.55 -10.29 18.21
CA ALA A 545 -26.15 -9.77 16.98
C ALA A 545 -25.11 -9.03 16.14
N ARG A 546 -24.33 -8.14 16.75
CA ARG A 546 -23.23 -7.44 16.09
C ARG A 546 -22.18 -8.40 15.55
N LYS A 547 -21.76 -9.39 16.33
CA LYS A 547 -20.78 -10.39 15.89
C LYS A 547 -21.27 -11.13 14.64
N MET A 548 -22.53 -11.58 14.61
CA MET A 548 -23.10 -12.24 13.43
C MET A 548 -23.14 -11.33 12.21
N GLN A 549 -23.55 -10.10 12.38
CA GLN A 549 -23.55 -9.08 11.31
C GLN A 549 -22.13 -8.85 10.74
N GLU A 550 -21.11 -8.77 11.58
CA GLU A 550 -19.73 -8.59 11.16
C GLU A 550 -19.20 -9.78 10.34
N ILE A 551 -19.53 -11.01 10.73
CA ILE A 551 -19.20 -12.22 9.96
C ILE A 551 -19.88 -12.19 8.59
N GLU A 552 -21.14 -11.84 8.53
CA GLU A 552 -21.90 -11.73 7.28
C GLU A 552 -21.31 -10.66 6.36
N MET A 553 -21.01 -9.47 6.89
CA MET A 553 -20.44 -8.35 6.15
C MET A 553 -19.07 -8.71 5.54
N VAL A 554 -18.16 -9.27 6.32
CA VAL A 554 -16.81 -9.62 5.82
C VAL A 554 -16.88 -10.77 4.80
N THR A 555 -17.77 -11.74 5.00
CA THR A 555 -17.96 -12.85 4.05
C THR A 555 -18.50 -12.34 2.72
N ALA A 556 -19.47 -11.43 2.75
CA ALA A 556 -20.02 -10.81 1.56
C ALA A 556 -18.98 -9.94 0.82
N GLU A 557 -18.14 -9.20 1.56
CA GLU A 557 -17.04 -8.40 0.98
C GLU A 557 -16.01 -9.29 0.29
N LEU A 558 -15.56 -10.37 0.94
CA LEU A 558 -14.62 -11.34 0.40
C LEU A 558 -15.13 -11.95 -0.91
N ALA A 559 -16.40 -12.38 -0.94
CA ALA A 559 -17.00 -12.94 -2.13
C ALA A 559 -17.13 -11.91 -3.26
N ARG A 560 -17.63 -10.71 -2.96
CA ARG A 560 -17.96 -9.69 -3.96
C ARG A 560 -16.72 -9.01 -4.54
N ARG A 561 -15.75 -8.66 -3.71
CA ARG A 561 -14.57 -7.85 -4.13
C ARG A 561 -13.35 -8.69 -4.45
N HIS A 562 -13.22 -9.84 -3.81
CA HIS A 562 -11.99 -10.63 -3.85
C HIS A 562 -12.16 -12.01 -4.47
N GLY A 563 -13.39 -12.42 -4.78
CA GLY A 563 -13.69 -13.74 -5.35
C GLY A 563 -13.43 -14.90 -4.36
N VAL A 564 -13.35 -14.59 -3.06
CA VAL A 564 -13.08 -15.59 -2.00
C VAL A 564 -14.39 -16.12 -1.46
N ILE A 565 -14.61 -17.43 -1.64
CA ILE A 565 -15.72 -18.17 -1.03
C ILE A 565 -15.15 -19.00 0.11
N LEU A 566 -15.56 -18.68 1.34
CA LEU A 566 -15.11 -19.42 2.51
C LEU A 566 -15.60 -20.87 2.48
N SER A 567 -14.70 -21.78 2.86
CA SER A 567 -14.97 -23.21 3.02
C SER A 567 -14.66 -23.66 4.45
N ASP A 568 -15.02 -24.89 4.80
CA ASP A 568 -14.72 -25.45 6.13
C ASP A 568 -13.22 -25.52 6.42
N ARG A 569 -12.40 -25.54 5.38
CA ARG A 569 -10.93 -25.47 5.48
C ARG A 569 -10.36 -24.67 4.31
N PRO A 570 -9.30 -23.88 4.51
CA PRO A 570 -8.58 -23.26 3.41
C PRO A 570 -7.96 -24.34 2.51
N ALA A 571 -7.76 -24.00 1.25
CA ALA A 571 -7.04 -24.89 0.33
C ALA A 571 -5.66 -25.21 0.90
N LYS A 572 -5.32 -26.49 1.06
CA LYS A 572 -3.97 -26.89 1.48
C LYS A 572 -2.99 -26.44 0.41
N ARG A 573 -2.09 -25.54 0.76
CA ARG A 573 -0.91 -25.23 -0.05
C ARG A 573 0.04 -26.44 0.02
N ARG A 574 0.46 -26.95 -1.12
CA ARG A 574 1.44 -28.04 -1.23
C ARG A 574 2.85 -27.46 -1.36
#